data_669214b7ce36485e3d9ceaee7eefe058
#
_entry.id   669214b7ce36485e3d9ceaee7eefe058
#
_cell.length_a   1.000
_cell.length_b   1.000
_cell.length_c   1.000
_cell.angle_alpha   90.00
_cell.angle_beta   90.00
_cell.angle_gamma   90.00
#
_symmetry.space_group_name_H-M   'P 1'
#
loop_
_entity.id
_entity.type
_entity.pdbx_description
1 polymer ?
#
loop_
_entity_poly.entity_id
_entity_poly.type
_entity_poly.pdbx_seq_one_letter_code
_entity_poly.pdbx_strand_id
1 'polypeptide(L)'
;MGETTLERARERAVALRSEILDATGLTVSAGVATGKMVAKIASDNCKPDGLLAIAPGEEAAFLAPLPVGRLWGIGPKTQARLSVFGITSIGELAALDDARLRELFGSWSSELRDLARGIDRRRVEPERETKSISTEETFEYDVSDERRLVDVLRVQSRELSEALERERTVAQTVAVKIKRADFTVVGRQTHLAEPTRDARRIFRAAVHCLRRAALEGAPVRLLGTRVASLVEGDALQTSLF
;
A
#
# COMPACT_ATOMS: atom_id res chain seq x y z
N MET A 1 3.69 -25.43 -16.09
CA MET A 1 3.03 -25.36 -14.77
C MET A 1 1.61 -25.87 -14.99
N GLY A 2 1.22 -26.98 -14.33
CA GLY A 2 -0.12 -27.54 -14.49
C GLY A 2 -1.18 -26.59 -13.95
N GLU A 3 -2.31 -26.50 -14.62
CA GLU A 3 -3.47 -25.76 -14.14
C GLU A 3 -3.88 -26.28 -12.76
N THR A 4 -3.79 -25.43 -11.75
CA THR A 4 -4.26 -25.76 -10.41
C THR A 4 -5.78 -25.64 -10.41
N THR A 5 -6.49 -26.74 -10.16
CA THR A 5 -7.95 -26.68 -10.01
C THR A 5 -8.34 -25.86 -8.79
N LEU A 6 -9.55 -25.28 -8.80
CA LEU A 6 -10.08 -24.53 -7.66
C LEU A 6 -10.05 -25.38 -6.37
N GLU A 7 -10.35 -26.66 -6.47
CA GLU A 7 -10.38 -27.59 -5.35
C GLU A 7 -9.00 -27.77 -4.71
N ARG A 8 -7.96 -28.00 -5.52
CA ARG A 8 -6.56 -28.07 -5.04
C ARG A 8 -6.10 -26.76 -4.42
N ALA A 9 -6.48 -25.62 -4.99
CA ALA A 9 -6.17 -24.31 -4.42
C ALA A 9 -6.88 -24.10 -3.07
N ARG A 10 -8.11 -24.55 -2.93
CA ARG A 10 -8.87 -24.52 -1.68
C ARG A 10 -8.23 -25.43 -0.61
N GLU A 11 -7.87 -26.65 -0.96
CA GLU A 11 -7.16 -27.58 -0.06
C GLU A 11 -5.84 -26.98 0.44
N ARG A 12 -5.06 -26.38 -0.46
CA ARG A 12 -3.81 -25.70 -0.06
C ARG A 12 -4.06 -24.51 0.85
N ALA A 13 -5.11 -23.74 0.63
CA ALA A 13 -5.49 -22.64 1.51
C ALA A 13 -5.91 -23.12 2.91
N VAL A 14 -6.61 -24.25 3.02
CA VAL A 14 -6.91 -24.90 4.29
C VAL A 14 -5.63 -25.30 5.02
N ALA A 15 -4.74 -26.01 4.34
CA ALA A 15 -3.46 -26.44 4.92
C ALA A 15 -2.62 -25.25 5.40
N LEU A 16 -2.50 -24.20 4.56
CA LEU A 16 -1.75 -22.99 4.92
C LEU A 16 -2.32 -22.27 6.15
N ARG A 17 -3.65 -22.21 6.30
CA ARG A 17 -4.30 -21.62 7.47
C ARG A 17 -3.97 -22.41 8.74
N SER A 18 -3.98 -23.74 8.68
CA SER A 18 -3.58 -24.59 9.79
C SER A 18 -2.09 -24.40 10.13
N GLU A 19 -1.21 -24.44 9.14
CA GLU A 19 0.22 -24.23 9.31
C GLU A 19 0.53 -22.88 10.01
N ILE A 20 -0.19 -21.80 9.64
CA ILE A 20 -0.02 -20.47 10.27
C ILE A 20 -0.54 -20.51 11.73
N LEU A 21 -1.70 -21.08 11.96
CA LEU A 21 -2.26 -21.20 13.32
C LEU A 21 -1.32 -21.97 14.24
N ASP A 22 -0.81 -23.12 13.78
CA ASP A 22 0.11 -23.97 14.54
C ASP A 22 1.44 -23.26 14.83
N ALA A 23 1.94 -22.49 13.87
CA ALA A 23 3.23 -21.80 14.00
C ALA A 23 3.15 -20.50 14.84
N THR A 24 2.02 -19.81 14.85
CA THR A 24 1.93 -18.44 15.40
C THR A 24 0.82 -18.25 16.44
N GLY A 25 -0.12 -19.17 16.56
CA GLY A 25 -1.34 -19.02 17.37
C GLY A 25 -2.35 -18.02 16.79
N LEU A 26 -2.14 -17.51 15.57
CA LEU A 26 -3.01 -16.54 14.93
C LEU A 26 -3.87 -17.16 13.85
N THR A 27 -5.16 -16.79 13.83
CA THR A 27 -6.06 -17.15 12.74
C THR A 27 -5.89 -16.23 11.54
N VAL A 28 -6.08 -16.77 10.34
CA VAL A 28 -6.06 -16.01 9.08
C VAL A 28 -7.26 -16.37 8.22
N SER A 29 -7.79 -15.39 7.48
CA SER A 29 -8.82 -15.62 6.47
C SER A 29 -8.18 -15.73 5.08
N ALA A 30 -8.71 -16.61 4.24
CA ALA A 30 -8.23 -16.83 2.90
C ALA A 30 -9.35 -16.72 1.85
N GLY A 31 -9.01 -16.13 0.70
CA GLY A 31 -9.85 -16.10 -0.48
C GLY A 31 -9.16 -16.80 -1.64
N VAL A 32 -9.91 -17.63 -2.37
CA VAL A 32 -9.43 -18.36 -3.55
C VAL A 32 -10.29 -17.98 -4.75
N ALA A 33 -9.68 -17.56 -5.85
CA ALA A 33 -10.38 -17.18 -7.09
C ALA A 33 -9.41 -17.24 -8.28
N THR A 34 -9.93 -17.03 -9.49
CA THR A 34 -9.14 -17.01 -10.73
C THR A 34 -8.25 -15.77 -10.85
N GLY A 35 -8.60 -14.66 -10.16
CA GLY A 35 -7.85 -13.40 -10.15
C GLY A 35 -7.54 -12.92 -8.74
N LYS A 36 -6.37 -12.27 -8.58
CA LYS A 36 -5.90 -11.79 -7.26
C LYS A 36 -6.84 -10.78 -6.60
N MET A 37 -7.55 -9.95 -7.38
CA MET A 37 -8.50 -8.98 -6.84
C MET A 37 -9.71 -9.68 -6.22
N VAL A 38 -10.32 -10.63 -6.94
CA VAL A 38 -11.48 -11.39 -6.45
C VAL A 38 -11.10 -12.21 -5.22
N ALA A 39 -9.93 -12.86 -5.23
CA ALA A 39 -9.39 -13.59 -4.09
C ALA A 39 -9.21 -12.68 -2.86
N LYS A 40 -8.69 -11.46 -3.05
CA LYS A 40 -8.56 -10.47 -1.97
C LYS A 40 -9.90 -10.06 -1.38
N ILE A 41 -10.89 -9.76 -2.24
CA ILE A 41 -12.23 -9.37 -1.80
C ILE A 41 -12.91 -10.55 -1.08
N ALA A 42 -12.77 -11.77 -1.60
CA ALA A 42 -13.28 -12.98 -0.96
C ALA A 42 -12.68 -13.19 0.44
N SER A 43 -11.35 -13.02 0.57
CA SER A 43 -10.67 -13.05 1.87
C SER A 43 -11.21 -12.01 2.84
N ASP A 44 -11.43 -10.77 2.40
CA ASP A 44 -11.97 -9.71 3.26
C ASP A 44 -13.44 -9.96 3.64
N ASN A 45 -14.20 -10.62 2.76
CA ASN A 45 -15.63 -10.88 2.98
C ASN A 45 -15.90 -12.07 3.92
N CYS A 46 -14.90 -12.94 4.13
CA CYS A 46 -15.02 -14.08 5.03
C CYS A 46 -14.25 -13.91 6.36
N LYS A 47 -13.84 -12.70 6.70
CA LYS A 47 -13.22 -12.41 8.01
C LYS A 47 -14.23 -12.43 9.15
N PRO A 48 -13.84 -12.84 10.37
CA PRO A 48 -12.57 -13.46 10.75
C PRO A 48 -12.54 -14.96 10.43
N ASP A 49 -11.33 -15.52 10.38
CA ASP A 49 -11.04 -16.97 10.29
C ASP A 49 -11.85 -17.76 9.25
N GLY A 50 -12.18 -17.12 8.13
CA GLY A 50 -12.96 -17.72 7.05
C GLY A 50 -12.11 -18.21 5.88
N LEU A 51 -12.71 -19.07 5.05
CA LEU A 51 -12.20 -19.46 3.74
C LEU A 51 -13.33 -19.37 2.73
N LEU A 52 -13.15 -18.53 1.71
CA LEU A 52 -14.11 -18.36 0.63
C LEU A 52 -13.44 -18.62 -0.72
N ALA A 53 -13.96 -19.60 -1.45
CA ALA A 53 -13.52 -19.91 -2.80
C ALA A 53 -14.61 -19.51 -3.81
N ILE A 54 -14.24 -18.76 -4.83
CA ILE A 54 -15.12 -18.32 -5.91
C ILE A 54 -14.78 -19.13 -7.15
N ALA A 55 -15.79 -19.85 -7.68
CA ALA A 55 -15.59 -20.69 -8.85
C ALA A 55 -15.37 -19.87 -10.12
N PRO A 56 -14.61 -20.39 -11.09
CA PRO A 56 -14.46 -19.76 -12.40
C PRO A 56 -15.83 -19.50 -13.05
N GLY A 57 -16.07 -18.24 -13.46
CA GLY A 57 -17.34 -17.78 -14.03
C GLY A 57 -18.34 -17.20 -13.02
N GLU A 58 -18.11 -17.35 -11.71
CA GLU A 58 -18.97 -16.79 -10.65
C GLU A 58 -18.47 -15.43 -10.12
N GLU A 59 -17.33 -14.94 -10.60
CA GLU A 59 -16.66 -13.73 -10.11
C GLU A 59 -17.58 -12.51 -10.19
N ALA A 60 -18.23 -12.30 -11.35
CA ALA A 60 -19.12 -11.16 -11.55
C ALA A 60 -20.35 -11.22 -10.63
N ALA A 61 -20.96 -12.40 -10.47
CA ALA A 61 -22.11 -12.60 -9.60
C ALA A 61 -21.75 -12.38 -8.12
N PHE A 62 -20.57 -12.83 -7.70
CA PHE A 62 -20.04 -12.58 -6.35
C PHE A 62 -19.79 -11.09 -6.08
N LEU A 63 -19.22 -10.38 -7.06
CA LEU A 63 -18.85 -8.97 -6.90
C LEU A 63 -20.07 -8.04 -6.96
N ALA A 64 -21.05 -8.34 -7.81
CA ALA A 64 -22.15 -7.42 -8.14
C ALA A 64 -22.86 -6.80 -6.93
N PRO A 65 -23.25 -7.54 -5.86
CA PRO A 65 -23.93 -6.97 -4.71
C PRO A 65 -23.03 -6.20 -3.75
N LEU A 66 -21.69 -6.28 -3.92
CA LEU A 66 -20.76 -5.68 -2.99
C LEU A 66 -20.64 -4.17 -3.19
N PRO A 67 -20.40 -3.39 -2.11
CA PRO A 67 -20.13 -1.97 -2.20
C PRO A 67 -18.96 -1.66 -3.14
N VAL A 68 -19.12 -0.63 -3.98
CA VAL A 68 -18.12 -0.23 -4.98
C VAL A 68 -16.73 0.06 -4.39
N GLY A 69 -16.67 0.49 -3.14
CA GLY A 69 -15.41 0.71 -2.42
C GLY A 69 -14.61 -0.54 -2.09
N ARG A 70 -15.14 -1.74 -2.36
CA ARG A 70 -14.36 -2.98 -2.25
C ARG A 70 -13.39 -3.17 -3.41
N LEU A 71 -13.62 -2.49 -4.55
CA LEU A 71 -12.70 -2.52 -5.68
C LEU A 71 -11.42 -1.75 -5.37
N TRP A 72 -10.28 -2.34 -5.71
CA TRP A 72 -9.00 -1.66 -5.63
C TRP A 72 -8.97 -0.41 -6.49
N GLY A 73 -8.48 0.69 -5.91
CA GLY A 73 -8.44 1.99 -6.56
C GLY A 73 -9.68 2.86 -6.29
N ILE A 74 -10.75 2.32 -5.75
CA ILE A 74 -11.94 3.07 -5.34
C ILE A 74 -11.83 3.48 -3.87
N GLY A 75 -11.15 4.59 -3.62
CA GLY A 75 -11.06 5.17 -2.28
C GLY A 75 -12.28 6.03 -1.90
N PRO A 76 -12.35 6.55 -0.65
CA PRO A 76 -13.50 7.31 -0.14
C PRO A 76 -13.92 8.50 -1.03
N LYS A 77 -12.95 9.23 -1.61
CA LYS A 77 -13.23 10.36 -2.52
C LYS A 77 -13.91 9.90 -3.80
N THR A 78 -13.48 8.77 -4.37
CA THR A 78 -14.08 8.20 -5.57
C THR A 78 -15.46 7.63 -5.25
N GLN A 79 -15.64 6.98 -4.11
CA GLN A 79 -16.94 6.49 -3.64
C GLN A 79 -17.95 7.64 -3.50
N ALA A 80 -17.56 8.74 -2.82
CA ALA A 80 -18.42 9.92 -2.69
C ALA A 80 -18.81 10.51 -4.05
N ARG A 81 -17.89 10.54 -5.02
CA ARG A 81 -18.19 10.98 -6.38
C ARG A 81 -19.18 10.04 -7.08
N LEU A 82 -18.99 8.73 -6.97
CA LEU A 82 -19.88 7.73 -7.56
C LEU A 82 -21.29 7.76 -6.98
N SER A 83 -21.40 7.96 -5.66
CA SER A 83 -22.71 8.02 -4.97
C SER A 83 -23.59 9.17 -5.47
N VAL A 84 -23.01 10.29 -5.92
CA VAL A 84 -23.76 11.41 -6.54
C VAL A 84 -24.46 10.94 -7.83
N PHE A 85 -23.93 9.93 -8.51
CA PHE A 85 -24.51 9.34 -9.71
C PHE A 85 -25.35 8.07 -9.43
N GLY A 86 -25.63 7.79 -8.15
CA GLY A 86 -26.40 6.61 -7.74
C GLY A 86 -25.63 5.30 -7.85
N ILE A 87 -24.29 5.33 -8.01
CA ILE A 87 -23.44 4.14 -8.16
C ILE A 87 -22.87 3.81 -6.78
N THR A 88 -23.39 2.77 -6.15
CA THR A 88 -23.05 2.32 -4.80
C THR A 88 -22.47 0.91 -4.77
N SER A 89 -22.85 0.08 -5.73
CA SER A 89 -22.39 -1.32 -5.85
C SER A 89 -21.46 -1.54 -7.05
N ILE A 90 -20.72 -2.65 -7.01
CA ILE A 90 -19.85 -3.06 -8.11
C ILE A 90 -20.68 -3.42 -9.35
N GLY A 91 -21.86 -4.02 -9.17
CA GLY A 91 -22.76 -4.37 -10.26
C GLY A 91 -23.27 -3.14 -11.01
N GLU A 92 -23.66 -2.07 -10.30
CA GLU A 92 -24.04 -0.79 -10.91
C GLU A 92 -22.89 -0.17 -11.70
N LEU A 93 -21.66 -0.23 -11.18
CA LEU A 93 -20.47 0.22 -11.90
C LEU A 93 -20.21 -0.62 -13.16
N ALA A 94 -20.34 -1.95 -13.07
CA ALA A 94 -20.13 -2.87 -14.19
C ALA A 94 -21.18 -2.73 -15.31
N ALA A 95 -22.37 -2.18 -14.99
CA ALA A 95 -23.45 -1.92 -15.91
C ALA A 95 -23.33 -0.59 -16.68
N LEU A 96 -22.41 0.28 -16.28
CA LEU A 96 -22.19 1.54 -16.99
C LEU A 96 -21.69 1.31 -18.42
N ASP A 97 -22.15 2.16 -19.34
CA ASP A 97 -21.62 2.19 -20.69
C ASP A 97 -20.18 2.77 -20.75
N ASP A 98 -19.53 2.54 -21.89
CA ASP A 98 -18.13 2.95 -22.07
C ASP A 98 -17.94 4.48 -22.07
N ALA A 99 -18.93 5.23 -22.53
CA ALA A 99 -18.86 6.69 -22.58
C ALA A 99 -18.88 7.26 -21.17
N ARG A 100 -19.79 6.75 -20.34
CA ARG A 100 -19.92 7.15 -18.93
C ARG A 100 -18.72 6.76 -18.10
N LEU A 101 -18.19 5.54 -18.29
CA LEU A 101 -16.97 5.11 -17.62
C LEU A 101 -15.75 5.97 -17.99
N ARG A 102 -15.60 6.34 -19.28
CA ARG A 102 -14.52 7.24 -19.71
C ARG A 102 -14.65 8.64 -19.13
N GLU A 103 -15.86 9.17 -19.07
CA GLU A 103 -16.11 10.47 -18.44
C GLU A 103 -15.69 10.49 -16.98
N LEU A 104 -16.01 9.44 -16.23
CA LEU A 104 -15.74 9.34 -14.80
C LEU A 104 -14.30 8.99 -14.46
N PHE A 105 -13.63 8.15 -15.26
CA PHE A 105 -12.36 7.53 -14.91
C PHE A 105 -11.24 7.71 -15.94
N GLY A 106 -11.52 8.36 -17.08
CA GLY A 106 -10.53 8.61 -18.12
C GLY A 106 -9.88 7.32 -18.65
N SER A 107 -8.54 7.29 -18.70
CA SER A 107 -7.78 6.13 -19.18
C SER A 107 -7.92 4.88 -18.33
N TRP A 108 -8.33 5.00 -17.08
CA TRP A 108 -8.52 3.85 -16.18
C TRP A 108 -9.85 3.12 -16.38
N SER A 109 -10.77 3.67 -17.16
CA SER A 109 -12.14 3.15 -17.39
C SER A 109 -12.19 1.70 -17.85
N SER A 110 -11.34 1.30 -18.79
CA SER A 110 -11.30 -0.06 -19.35
C SER A 110 -10.87 -1.09 -18.31
N GLU A 111 -9.78 -0.80 -17.57
CA GLU A 111 -9.30 -1.68 -16.50
C GLU A 111 -10.35 -1.79 -15.38
N LEU A 112 -10.92 -0.68 -14.97
CA LEU A 112 -11.93 -0.66 -13.91
C LEU A 112 -13.17 -1.48 -14.27
N ARG A 113 -13.62 -1.41 -15.53
CA ARG A 113 -14.73 -2.23 -16.03
C ARG A 113 -14.40 -3.72 -15.96
N ASP A 114 -13.22 -4.11 -16.44
CA ASP A 114 -12.76 -5.49 -16.36
C ASP A 114 -12.76 -5.97 -14.89
N LEU A 115 -12.17 -5.19 -13.99
CA LEU A 115 -12.16 -5.49 -12.55
C LEU A 115 -13.58 -5.61 -11.97
N ALA A 116 -14.50 -4.70 -12.32
CA ALA A 116 -15.90 -4.77 -11.85
C ALA A 116 -16.65 -6.02 -12.34
N ARG A 117 -16.20 -6.61 -13.45
CA ARG A 117 -16.68 -7.89 -13.99
C ARG A 117 -15.93 -9.12 -13.49
N GLY A 118 -14.99 -8.93 -12.55
CA GLY A 118 -14.16 -10.00 -12.01
C GLY A 118 -12.97 -10.41 -12.88
N ILE A 119 -12.69 -9.67 -13.96
CA ILE A 119 -11.58 -9.96 -14.87
C ILE A 119 -10.33 -9.24 -14.39
N ASP A 120 -9.38 -9.96 -13.83
CA ASP A 120 -8.08 -9.44 -13.41
C ASP A 120 -6.95 -10.23 -14.09
N ARG A 121 -6.37 -9.65 -15.14
CA ARG A 121 -5.30 -10.30 -15.94
C ARG A 121 -3.91 -10.12 -15.34
N ARG A 122 -3.79 -9.38 -14.23
CA ARG A 122 -2.50 -9.13 -13.59
C ARG A 122 -1.99 -10.40 -12.89
N ARG A 123 -0.78 -10.78 -13.19
CA ARG A 123 -0.14 -11.94 -12.56
C ARG A 123 0.18 -11.68 -11.09
N VAL A 124 0.31 -12.75 -10.31
CA VAL A 124 0.93 -12.71 -8.99
C VAL A 124 2.44 -12.64 -9.21
N GLU A 125 3.03 -11.54 -8.77
CA GLU A 125 4.48 -11.29 -8.84
C GLU A 125 5.03 -11.41 -7.42
N PRO A 126 5.73 -12.50 -7.09
CA PRO A 126 6.28 -12.72 -5.75
C PRO A 126 7.46 -11.78 -5.46
N GLU A 127 8.20 -11.40 -6.49
CA GLU A 127 9.35 -10.50 -6.38
C GLU A 127 8.98 -9.12 -6.94
N ARG A 128 9.21 -8.08 -6.17
CA ARG A 128 9.05 -6.69 -6.60
C ARG A 128 10.28 -5.90 -6.22
N GLU A 129 10.73 -5.04 -7.12
CA GLU A 129 11.74 -4.06 -6.78
C GLU A 129 11.27 -3.18 -5.62
N THR A 130 12.14 -3.01 -4.63
CA THR A 130 11.91 -2.10 -3.52
C THR A 130 11.98 -0.66 -4.03
N LYS A 131 10.84 0.02 -4.10
CA LYS A 131 10.76 1.41 -4.58
C LYS A 131 11.04 2.43 -3.48
N SER A 132 10.95 2.04 -2.22
CA SER A 132 11.17 2.90 -1.06
C SER A 132 11.34 2.08 0.19
N ILE A 133 12.09 2.62 1.14
CA ILE A 133 12.30 2.07 2.48
C ILE A 133 11.79 3.10 3.49
N SER A 134 11.09 2.66 4.53
CA SER A 134 10.57 3.55 5.57
C SER A 134 10.64 2.90 6.94
N THR A 135 10.77 3.74 7.96
CA THR A 135 10.63 3.37 9.36
C THR A 135 9.69 4.35 10.04
N GLU A 136 8.81 3.87 10.91
CA GLU A 136 7.79 4.66 11.59
C GLU A 136 7.74 4.27 13.07
N GLU A 137 7.56 5.26 13.95
CA GLU A 137 7.34 5.08 15.38
C GLU A 137 5.99 5.66 15.77
N THR A 138 5.16 4.86 16.41
CA THR A 138 3.95 5.33 17.08
C THR A 138 4.29 5.53 18.55
N PHE A 139 4.13 6.75 19.05
CA PHE A 139 4.44 7.08 20.43
C PHE A 139 3.40 6.53 21.39
N GLU A 140 3.82 6.10 22.56
CA GLU A 140 2.93 5.69 23.65
C GLU A 140 2.07 6.87 24.13
N TYR A 141 2.69 8.06 24.24
CA TYR A 141 2.03 9.34 24.51
C TYR A 141 2.37 10.33 23.41
N ASP A 142 1.39 11.15 23.01
CA ASP A 142 1.57 12.14 21.96
C ASP A 142 2.69 13.13 22.33
N VAL A 143 3.57 13.45 21.37
CA VAL A 143 4.78 14.25 21.56
C VAL A 143 4.63 15.62 20.91
N SER A 144 4.79 16.69 21.71
CA SER A 144 4.83 18.09 21.21
C SER A 144 6.23 18.71 21.24
N ASP A 145 7.21 18.05 21.90
CA ASP A 145 8.59 18.53 21.95
C ASP A 145 9.32 18.26 20.64
N GLU A 146 9.64 19.31 19.90
CA GLU A 146 10.38 19.22 18.64
C GLU A 146 11.75 18.55 18.82
N ARG A 147 12.43 18.73 19.95
CA ARG A 147 13.74 18.10 20.21
C ARG A 147 13.61 16.59 20.20
N ARG A 148 12.58 16.05 20.88
CA ARG A 148 12.30 14.61 20.88
C ARG A 148 11.98 14.10 19.48
N LEU A 149 11.18 14.82 18.69
CA LEU A 149 10.89 14.46 17.31
C LEU A 149 12.16 14.44 16.45
N VAL A 150 13.05 15.41 16.63
CA VAL A 150 14.35 15.47 15.94
C VAL A 150 15.25 14.29 16.32
N ASP A 151 15.25 13.87 17.59
CA ASP A 151 16.04 12.71 18.03
C ASP A 151 15.53 11.40 17.42
N VAL A 152 14.20 11.24 17.32
CA VAL A 152 13.58 10.11 16.59
C VAL A 152 14.00 10.11 15.12
N LEU A 153 13.96 11.24 14.43
CA LEU A 153 14.42 11.34 13.04
C LEU A 153 15.91 10.95 12.88
N ARG A 154 16.72 11.22 13.90
CA ARG A 154 18.13 10.83 13.89
C ARG A 154 18.32 9.31 13.94
N VAL A 155 17.54 8.63 14.79
CA VAL A 155 17.53 7.16 14.89
C VAL A 155 17.03 6.57 13.57
N GLN A 156 15.87 7.00 13.10
CA GLN A 156 15.27 6.53 11.85
C GLN A 156 16.19 6.74 10.64
N SER A 157 16.96 7.85 10.60
CA SER A 157 17.91 8.10 9.51
C SER A 157 19.09 7.13 9.51
N ARG A 158 19.53 6.64 10.67
CA ARG A 158 20.55 5.59 10.77
C ARG A 158 20.00 4.25 10.29
N GLU A 159 18.83 3.86 10.76
CA GLU A 159 18.14 2.63 10.33
C GLU A 159 17.95 2.58 8.82
N LEU A 160 17.55 3.71 8.22
CA LEU A 160 17.39 3.82 6.77
C LEU A 160 18.73 3.76 6.02
N SER A 161 19.78 4.36 6.57
CA SER A 161 21.15 4.26 6.02
C SER A 161 21.62 2.81 5.98
N GLU A 162 21.48 2.07 7.10
CA GLU A 162 21.80 0.67 7.19
C GLU A 162 20.98 -0.21 6.25
N ALA A 163 19.68 0.11 6.10
CA ALA A 163 18.82 -0.61 5.16
C ALA A 163 19.24 -0.37 3.70
N LEU A 164 19.57 0.86 3.32
CA LEU A 164 20.10 1.19 2.00
C LEU A 164 21.44 0.49 1.71
N GLU A 165 22.28 0.33 2.72
CA GLU A 165 23.56 -0.42 2.60
C GLU A 165 23.30 -1.90 2.34
N ARG A 166 22.38 -2.54 3.09
CA ARG A 166 22.02 -3.95 2.88
C ARG A 166 21.45 -4.20 1.48
N GLU A 167 20.63 -3.30 0.99
CA GLU A 167 20.02 -3.36 -0.36
C GLU A 167 20.98 -2.87 -1.48
N ARG A 168 22.19 -2.41 -1.13
CA ARG A 168 23.17 -1.82 -2.07
C ARG A 168 22.60 -0.70 -2.93
N THR A 169 21.70 0.09 -2.34
CA THR A 169 21.01 1.19 -3.03
C THR A 169 21.33 2.53 -2.39
N VAL A 170 21.03 3.60 -3.11
CA VAL A 170 21.04 4.98 -2.64
C VAL A 170 19.69 5.62 -2.96
N ALA A 171 19.28 6.59 -2.16
CA ALA A 171 17.99 7.26 -2.32
C ALA A 171 18.14 8.72 -2.70
N GLN A 172 17.25 9.21 -3.55
CA GLN A 172 17.24 10.62 -3.99
C GLN A 172 16.08 11.43 -3.39
N THR A 173 15.11 10.77 -2.74
CA THR A 173 13.99 11.45 -2.10
C THR A 173 13.93 11.06 -0.62
N VAL A 174 13.76 12.06 0.26
CA VAL A 174 13.49 11.87 1.68
C VAL A 174 12.13 12.48 1.99
N ALA A 175 11.28 11.72 2.68
CA ALA A 175 9.96 12.16 3.11
C ALA A 175 9.77 11.92 4.61
N VAL A 176 8.99 12.77 5.24
CA VAL A 176 8.53 12.61 6.62
C VAL A 176 7.02 12.54 6.63
N LYS A 177 6.48 11.54 7.33
CA LYS A 177 5.07 11.35 7.62
C LYS A 177 4.83 11.63 9.09
N ILE A 178 3.87 12.48 9.35
CA ILE A 178 3.48 12.90 10.70
C ILE A 178 1.99 12.60 10.85
N LYS A 179 1.63 11.83 11.85
CA LYS A 179 0.24 11.63 12.23
C LYS A 179 0.00 12.39 13.54
N ARG A 180 -0.93 13.32 13.55
CA ARG A 180 -1.28 14.11 14.73
C ARG A 180 -2.17 13.33 15.70
N ALA A 181 -2.38 13.85 16.90
CA ALA A 181 -3.30 13.29 17.89
C ALA A 181 -4.74 13.15 17.37
N ASP A 182 -5.20 14.07 16.52
CA ASP A 182 -6.50 14.04 15.86
C ASP A 182 -6.57 13.06 14.66
N PHE A 183 -5.53 12.24 14.47
CA PHE A 183 -5.35 11.29 13.39
C PHE A 183 -5.15 11.89 12.00
N THR A 184 -5.11 13.20 11.85
CA THR A 184 -4.73 13.84 10.59
C THR A 184 -3.28 13.49 10.22
N VAL A 185 -3.05 13.27 8.92
CA VAL A 185 -1.72 12.91 8.41
C VAL A 185 -1.16 14.07 7.58
N VAL A 186 0.03 14.52 7.96
CA VAL A 186 0.80 15.51 7.21
C VAL A 186 2.04 14.85 6.64
N GLY A 187 2.23 14.94 5.33
CA GLY A 187 3.45 14.47 4.63
C GLY A 187 4.24 15.65 4.07
N ARG A 188 5.56 15.58 4.18
CA ARG A 188 6.49 16.48 3.49
C ARG A 188 7.62 15.68 2.89
N GLN A 189 8.06 16.07 1.71
CA GLN A 189 9.20 15.44 1.06
C GLN A 189 10.13 16.47 0.46
N THR A 190 11.37 16.07 0.26
CA THR A 190 12.39 16.83 -0.46
C THR A 190 13.18 15.92 -1.36
N HIS A 191 13.60 16.44 -2.50
CA HIS A 191 14.49 15.75 -3.42
C HIS A 191 15.91 16.21 -3.13
N LEU A 192 16.85 15.29 -3.09
CA LEU A 192 18.25 15.55 -2.85
C LEU A 192 18.94 15.85 -4.18
N ALA A 193 19.88 16.79 -4.20
CA ALA A 193 20.65 17.10 -5.41
C ALA A 193 21.43 15.87 -5.92
N GLU A 194 21.92 15.04 -5.00
CA GLU A 194 22.62 13.81 -5.30
C GLU A 194 22.02 12.64 -4.48
N PRO A 195 21.87 11.45 -5.08
CA PRO A 195 21.48 10.26 -4.34
C PRO A 195 22.44 10.01 -3.18
N THR A 196 21.93 9.43 -2.10
CA THR A 196 22.74 9.18 -0.91
C THR A 196 22.23 8.00 -0.09
N ARG A 197 23.11 7.35 0.67
CA ARG A 197 22.80 6.47 1.80
C ARG A 197 23.37 7.00 3.12
N ASP A 198 24.01 8.18 3.11
CA ASP A 198 24.59 8.79 4.30
C ASP A 198 23.52 9.24 5.30
N ALA A 199 23.55 8.68 6.51
CA ALA A 199 22.60 8.94 7.57
C ALA A 199 22.49 10.43 7.93
N ARG A 200 23.58 11.21 7.85
CA ARG A 200 23.58 12.64 8.19
C ARG A 200 22.88 13.46 7.11
N ARG A 201 23.04 13.09 5.85
CA ARG A 201 22.33 13.75 4.72
C ARG A 201 20.84 13.45 4.80
N ILE A 202 20.44 12.18 5.06
CA ILE A 202 19.04 11.77 5.26
C ILE A 202 18.44 12.54 6.45
N PHE A 203 19.14 12.57 7.58
CA PHE A 203 18.70 13.29 8.78
C PHE A 203 18.45 14.79 8.53
N ARG A 204 19.40 15.49 7.89
CA ARG A 204 19.22 16.91 7.56
C ARG A 204 17.99 17.15 6.68
N ALA A 205 17.76 16.29 5.70
CA ALA A 205 16.59 16.36 4.82
C ALA A 205 15.29 16.06 5.59
N ALA A 206 15.29 15.08 6.50
CA ALA A 206 14.14 14.75 7.34
C ALA A 206 13.79 15.90 8.29
N VAL A 207 14.76 16.51 8.95
CA VAL A 207 14.54 17.71 9.82
C VAL A 207 13.99 18.87 8.99
N HIS A 208 14.51 19.10 7.79
CA HIS A 208 13.96 20.11 6.87
C HIS A 208 12.47 19.81 6.55
N CYS A 209 12.12 18.57 6.27
CA CYS A 209 10.73 18.15 6.04
C CYS A 209 9.86 18.35 7.29
N LEU A 210 10.34 18.00 8.48
CA LEU A 210 9.63 18.21 9.75
C LEU A 210 9.27 19.68 9.96
N ARG A 211 10.26 20.57 9.81
CA ARG A 211 10.05 22.03 9.99
C ARG A 211 9.04 22.59 8.99
N ARG A 212 9.06 22.13 7.74
CA ARG A 212 8.08 22.52 6.71
C ARG A 212 6.66 21.99 6.99
N ALA A 213 6.49 21.05 7.90
CA ALA A 213 5.17 20.57 8.30
C ALA A 213 4.40 21.59 9.15
N ALA A 214 5.09 22.60 9.70
CA ALA A 214 4.53 23.70 10.48
C ALA A 214 3.57 23.17 11.58
N LEU A 215 4.10 22.37 12.50
CA LEU A 215 3.31 21.71 13.53
C LEU A 215 2.79 22.67 14.60
N GLU A 216 3.46 23.81 14.81
CA GLU A 216 3.05 24.87 15.76
C GLU A 216 2.75 24.31 17.17
N GLY A 217 3.51 23.30 17.60
CA GLY A 217 3.32 22.64 18.90
C GLY A 217 2.19 21.60 18.93
N ALA A 218 1.55 21.30 17.80
CA ALA A 218 0.53 20.27 17.74
C ALA A 218 1.09 18.89 18.13
N PRO A 219 0.40 18.13 18.99
CA PRO A 219 0.87 16.84 19.46
C PRO A 219 0.92 15.80 18.32
N VAL A 220 2.03 15.07 18.25
CA VAL A 220 2.35 14.05 17.24
C VAL A 220 2.20 12.67 17.85
N ARG A 221 1.35 11.85 17.24
CA ARG A 221 1.08 10.46 17.60
C ARG A 221 2.02 9.48 16.92
N LEU A 222 2.44 9.78 15.67
CA LEU A 222 3.34 8.94 14.88
C LEU A 222 4.25 9.82 14.04
N LEU A 223 5.52 9.45 14.02
CA LEU A 223 6.54 10.04 13.16
C LEU A 223 7.22 8.97 12.35
N GLY A 224 7.30 9.15 11.03
CA GLY A 224 7.99 8.23 10.13
C GLY A 224 8.87 8.95 9.14
N THR A 225 9.99 8.31 8.81
CA THR A 225 10.91 8.74 7.74
C THR A 225 10.89 7.70 6.64
N ARG A 226 10.85 8.15 5.39
CA ARG A 226 10.87 7.34 4.19
C ARG A 226 11.94 7.85 3.24
N VAL A 227 12.67 6.93 2.63
CA VAL A 227 13.57 7.18 1.51
C VAL A 227 13.01 6.51 0.25
N ALA A 228 13.10 7.19 -0.88
CA ALA A 228 12.51 6.73 -2.15
C ALA A 228 13.35 7.19 -3.35
N SER A 229 12.90 6.85 -4.57
CA SER A 229 13.69 7.03 -5.78
C SER A 229 15.04 6.33 -5.62
N LEU A 230 14.94 5.03 -5.32
CA LEU A 230 16.10 4.19 -5.09
C LEU A 230 16.79 3.90 -6.42
N VAL A 231 18.12 3.98 -6.43
CA VAL A 231 18.98 3.61 -7.56
C VAL A 231 20.12 2.74 -7.04
N GLU A 232 20.71 1.92 -7.89
CA GLU A 232 21.85 1.07 -7.52
C GLU A 232 23.04 1.93 -7.07
N GLY A 233 23.62 1.61 -5.91
CA GLY A 233 24.68 2.40 -5.29
C GLY A 233 25.98 2.43 -6.07
N ASP A 234 26.24 1.41 -6.87
CA ASP A 234 27.47 1.30 -7.69
C ASP A 234 27.41 2.10 -8.98
N ALA A 235 26.21 2.56 -9.42
CA ALA A 235 26.05 3.36 -10.63
C ALA A 235 26.62 4.80 -10.49
N LEU A 236 26.88 5.25 -9.27
CA LEU A 236 27.44 6.60 -9.02
C LEU A 236 28.95 6.69 -9.20
N GLN A 237 29.66 5.58 -9.29
CA GLN A 237 31.14 5.55 -9.42
C GLN A 237 31.61 5.67 -10.87
N THR A 238 30.70 5.60 -11.85
CA THR A 238 31.02 5.63 -13.30
C THR A 238 30.99 7.03 -13.92
N SER A 239 30.70 8.11 -13.17
CA SER A 239 30.56 9.48 -13.69
C SER A 239 31.74 10.41 -13.33
N LEU A 240 32.90 9.89 -13.04
CA LEU A 240 34.10 10.71 -12.72
C LEU A 240 35.26 10.53 -13.71
N PHE A 241 34.97 10.10 -14.95
CA PHE A 241 35.94 10.13 -16.04
C PHE A 241 35.33 10.71 -17.30
#